data_fcd322950ee061cacf33b49695cea8d4
#
_entry.id   fcd322950ee061cacf33b49695cea8d4
#
_cell.length_a   1.000
_cell.length_b   1.000
_cell.length_c   1.000
_cell.angle_alpha   90.00
_cell.angle_beta   90.00
_cell.angle_gamma   90.00
#
_symmetry.space_group_name_H-M   'P 1'
#
loop_
_entity.id
_entity.type
_entity.pdbx_description
1 polymer ?
#
loop_
_entity_poly.entity_id
_entity_poly.type
_entity_poly.pdbx_seq_one_letter_code
_entity_poly.pdbx_strand_id
1 'polypeptide(L)'
;MTTPISDIASVIHHGGKHTVTGSCHELKLPHGSILIDCGLFQGKDIHFGNRKASLDIEFPVKHIKALVLTHAHIDHIGRLPWLLAAGFKGPIYCTKATAELVPLMLEDGLKLQLGLNFHQRQQVLNVIKKQLKPHDYQQWLPLGKQCYLRFQPAGHILGSAYVEFKLPNHEIIVLSGDLGPSNTPLLPDPKPPKRADYLLIESTYGNKEHEDIATRTERLNTIIDHALQDGGVILIPAFSVGRTQELLFDIEQLIHQRDLSSSLPIILDSPLAKRVTKTYRRFKKLWGKEAKQKLNNHRHPLAFEQYITVENHREHQALVNRLASTDEPAIVVAASGMCEGGRIVNYLKALLPDKRNDVLFAGYQAQGTLGREIQSGSHTVDIDNQPIEANAQIHTISGYSAHADQSDLLKFVTGIPAQPKAVHLIHGEKEAKKELGEKLEAEGIEVVY
;
A
#
# COMPACT_ATOMS: atom_id res chain seq x y z
N MET A 1 3.68 20.93 -13.18
CA MET A 1 4.53 22.11 -12.83
C MET A 1 5.94 21.62 -12.55
N THR A 2 6.95 22.38 -12.93
CA THR A 2 8.35 22.03 -12.62
C THR A 2 8.74 22.74 -11.32
N THR A 3 9.21 21.96 -10.34
CA THR A 3 9.70 22.44 -9.06
C THR A 3 11.23 22.38 -9.07
N PRO A 4 11.96 23.52 -9.01
CA PRO A 4 13.41 23.49 -8.81
C PRO A 4 13.75 22.79 -7.50
N ILE A 5 14.77 21.94 -7.51
CA ILE A 5 15.26 21.25 -6.32
C ILE A 5 16.67 21.73 -5.97
N SER A 6 17.55 21.79 -6.95
CA SER A 6 18.91 22.30 -6.80
C SER A 6 19.36 23.02 -8.09
N ASP A 7 20.58 23.55 -8.12
CA ASP A 7 21.13 24.21 -9.29
C ASP A 7 21.17 23.34 -10.56
N ILE A 8 21.21 22.01 -10.37
CA ILE A 8 21.34 21.03 -11.46
C ILE A 8 20.17 20.06 -11.58
N ALA A 9 19.17 20.16 -10.71
CA ALA A 9 18.05 19.22 -10.67
C ALA A 9 16.72 19.94 -10.45
N SER A 10 15.67 19.44 -11.12
CA SER A 10 14.29 19.85 -10.87
C SER A 10 13.37 18.62 -10.94
N VAL A 11 12.20 18.72 -10.32
CA VAL A 11 11.19 17.66 -10.38
C VAL A 11 9.95 18.15 -11.09
N ILE A 12 9.46 17.36 -12.04
CA ILE A 12 8.13 17.53 -12.65
C ILE A 12 7.20 16.48 -12.02
N HIS A 13 6.10 16.93 -11.46
CA HIS A 13 5.07 16.05 -10.93
C HIS A 13 4.01 15.80 -12.00
N HIS A 14 3.95 14.56 -12.51
CA HIS A 14 2.92 14.10 -13.44
C HIS A 14 1.72 13.49 -12.71
N GLY A 15 1.80 13.39 -11.39
CA GLY A 15 0.79 12.94 -10.43
C GLY A 15 1.38 12.82 -9.04
N GLY A 16 0.54 12.62 -8.02
CA GLY A 16 0.99 12.41 -6.63
C GLY A 16 1.54 13.64 -5.92
N LYS A 17 1.50 14.85 -6.50
CA LYS A 17 1.90 16.07 -5.75
C LYS A 17 0.79 16.52 -4.78
N HIS A 18 -0.44 16.60 -5.25
CA HIS A 18 -1.60 17.12 -4.49
C HIS A 18 -2.69 16.06 -4.29
N THR A 19 -2.38 14.81 -4.56
CA THR A 19 -3.25 13.64 -4.46
C THR A 19 -2.54 12.55 -3.66
N VAL A 20 -3.32 11.64 -3.10
CA VAL A 20 -2.80 10.44 -2.41
C VAL A 20 -2.72 9.22 -3.33
N THR A 21 -2.93 9.43 -4.64
CA THR A 21 -2.82 8.37 -5.65
C THR A 21 -2.21 8.92 -6.94
N GLY A 22 -1.83 8.03 -7.87
CA GLY A 22 -1.26 8.42 -9.16
C GLY A 22 0.17 8.93 -9.09
N SER A 23 0.96 8.46 -8.12
CA SER A 23 2.36 8.87 -7.92
C SER A 23 3.18 8.72 -9.20
N CYS A 24 3.74 9.83 -9.68
CA CYS A 24 4.55 9.86 -10.90
C CYS A 24 5.39 11.14 -10.92
N HIS A 25 6.67 11.02 -10.64
CA HIS A 25 7.59 12.15 -10.50
C HIS A 25 8.77 11.99 -11.45
N GLU A 26 9.08 13.03 -12.19
CA GLU A 26 10.22 13.06 -13.10
C GLU A 26 11.34 13.92 -12.52
N LEU A 27 12.44 13.28 -12.13
CA LEU A 27 13.67 13.97 -11.73
C LEU A 27 14.44 14.34 -13.01
N LYS A 28 14.43 15.63 -13.34
CA LYS A 28 15.19 16.19 -14.47
C LYS A 28 16.62 16.49 -14.04
N LEU A 29 17.55 15.97 -14.82
CA LEU A 29 18.99 16.16 -14.67
C LEU A 29 19.57 16.71 -15.98
N PRO A 30 20.77 17.31 -16.00
CA PRO A 30 21.37 17.89 -17.21
C PRO A 30 21.50 16.93 -18.41
N HIS A 31 21.56 15.63 -18.14
CA HIS A 31 21.82 14.62 -19.18
C HIS A 31 20.63 13.66 -19.43
N GLY A 32 19.46 14.01 -18.99
CA GLY A 32 18.22 13.23 -19.14
C GLY A 32 17.45 13.10 -17.85
N SER A 33 16.26 12.54 -17.93
CA SER A 33 15.36 12.39 -16.78
C SER A 33 15.27 10.98 -16.28
N ILE A 34 14.96 10.85 -15.00
CA ILE A 34 14.62 9.59 -14.33
C ILE A 34 13.18 9.74 -13.85
N LEU A 35 12.33 8.79 -14.21
CA LEU A 35 10.96 8.73 -13.70
C LEU A 35 10.94 7.94 -12.40
N ILE A 36 10.23 8.41 -11.39
CA ILE A 36 10.00 7.74 -10.12
C ILE A 36 8.52 7.46 -10.01
N ASP A 37 8.18 6.19 -9.99
CA ASP A 37 6.85 5.61 -10.05
C ASP A 37 6.05 6.01 -11.32
N CYS A 38 4.97 5.29 -11.59
CA CYS A 38 4.02 5.57 -12.68
C CYS A 38 2.67 4.98 -12.30
N GLY A 39 2.02 5.63 -11.35
CA GLY A 39 0.87 5.13 -10.63
C GLY A 39 -0.46 5.45 -11.27
N LEU A 40 -1.47 4.68 -10.88
CA LEU A 40 -2.86 4.85 -11.26
C LEU A 40 -3.55 5.81 -10.30
N PHE A 41 -4.37 6.71 -10.81
CA PHE A 41 -5.28 7.52 -10.01
C PHE A 41 -6.47 6.68 -9.53
N GLN A 42 -6.89 6.85 -8.28
CA GLN A 42 -7.97 6.09 -7.66
C GLN A 42 -8.93 7.00 -6.88
N GLY A 43 -10.15 6.52 -6.63
CA GLY A 43 -11.16 7.27 -5.87
C GLY A 43 -11.44 8.65 -6.48
N LYS A 44 -11.54 9.67 -5.65
CA LYS A 44 -11.78 11.06 -6.07
C LYS A 44 -10.67 11.64 -6.96
N ASP A 45 -9.44 11.13 -6.84
CA ASP A 45 -8.28 11.59 -7.61
C ASP A 45 -8.39 11.24 -9.11
N ILE A 46 -9.35 10.39 -9.49
CA ILE A 46 -9.69 10.16 -10.90
C ILE A 46 -10.29 11.42 -11.55
N HIS A 47 -10.84 12.33 -10.76
CA HIS A 47 -11.52 13.53 -11.27
C HIS A 47 -10.74 14.80 -10.94
N PHE A 48 -10.25 15.50 -11.95
CA PHE A 48 -9.68 16.84 -11.86
C PHE A 48 -10.75 17.88 -12.29
N GLY A 49 -11.57 18.33 -11.34
CA GLY A 49 -12.76 19.12 -11.66
C GLY A 49 -13.71 18.33 -12.55
N ASN A 50 -14.00 18.83 -13.75
CA ASN A 50 -14.88 18.18 -14.73
C ASN A 50 -14.15 17.18 -15.67
N ARG A 51 -12.84 17.00 -15.51
CA ARG A 51 -12.02 16.12 -16.37
C ARG A 51 -11.67 14.84 -15.62
N LYS A 52 -11.91 13.69 -16.26
CA LYS A 52 -11.44 12.39 -15.75
C LYS A 52 -9.96 12.21 -16.06
N ALA A 53 -9.18 11.72 -15.09
CA ALA A 53 -7.78 11.38 -15.29
C ALA A 53 -7.64 10.34 -16.41
N SER A 54 -6.73 10.63 -17.35
CA SER A 54 -6.40 9.69 -18.41
C SER A 54 -5.49 8.58 -17.89
N LEU A 55 -5.69 7.37 -18.39
CA LEU A 55 -4.74 6.28 -18.23
C LEU A 55 -3.50 6.49 -19.11
N ASP A 56 -3.65 7.24 -20.21
CA ASP A 56 -2.57 7.52 -21.14
C ASP A 56 -1.48 8.39 -20.52
N ILE A 57 -0.29 8.23 -21.04
CA ILE A 57 0.86 9.05 -20.66
C ILE A 57 0.86 10.32 -21.51
N GLU A 58 0.47 11.43 -20.90
CA GLU A 58 0.31 12.74 -21.57
C GLU A 58 1.61 13.56 -21.64
N PHE A 59 2.75 12.96 -21.31
CA PHE A 59 4.06 13.61 -21.35
C PHE A 59 5.06 12.85 -22.23
N PRO A 60 6.08 13.54 -22.82
CA PRO A 60 7.08 12.89 -23.65
C PRO A 60 7.92 11.89 -22.85
N VAL A 61 8.14 10.68 -23.37
CA VAL A 61 8.91 9.62 -22.68
C VAL A 61 10.31 9.38 -23.26
N LYS A 62 10.63 9.93 -24.44
CA LYS A 62 11.89 9.66 -25.16
C LYS A 62 13.15 10.10 -24.41
N HIS A 63 13.06 11.14 -23.58
CA HIS A 63 14.18 11.69 -22.80
C HIS A 63 14.35 10.99 -21.45
N ILE A 64 13.39 10.15 -21.03
CA ILE A 64 13.43 9.40 -19.78
C ILE A 64 14.38 8.22 -19.95
N LYS A 65 15.47 8.21 -19.17
CA LYS A 65 16.53 7.19 -19.24
C LYS A 65 16.24 5.93 -18.46
N ALA A 66 15.50 6.06 -17.35
CA ALA A 66 15.15 4.97 -16.45
C ALA A 66 13.85 5.27 -15.72
N LEU A 67 13.18 4.23 -15.26
CA LEU A 67 12.13 4.28 -14.27
C LEU A 67 12.64 3.64 -12.97
N VAL A 68 12.33 4.26 -11.84
CA VAL A 68 12.61 3.73 -10.49
C VAL A 68 11.27 3.49 -9.81
N LEU A 69 11.04 2.29 -9.31
CA LEU A 69 9.83 1.97 -8.54
C LEU A 69 10.16 1.93 -7.06
N THR A 70 9.42 2.70 -6.28
CA THR A 70 9.54 2.72 -4.83
C THR A 70 8.95 1.46 -4.22
N HIS A 71 7.77 1.05 -4.68
CA HIS A 71 7.07 -0.15 -4.24
C HIS A 71 5.99 -0.61 -5.24
N ALA A 72 5.24 -1.66 -4.90
CA ALA A 72 4.35 -2.33 -5.84
C ALA A 72 2.86 -2.03 -5.67
N HIS A 73 2.45 -0.97 -4.96
CA HIS A 73 1.05 -0.55 -4.95
C HIS A 73 0.62 0.01 -6.31
N ILE A 74 -0.66 -0.11 -6.61
CA ILE A 74 -1.18 0.19 -7.96
C ILE A 74 -1.13 1.68 -8.28
N ASP A 75 -1.24 2.54 -7.28
CA ASP A 75 -1.07 3.99 -7.37
C ASP A 75 0.39 4.45 -7.54
N HIS A 76 1.34 3.49 -7.57
CA HIS A 76 2.76 3.68 -7.91
C HIS A 76 3.21 2.95 -9.18
N ILE A 77 2.50 1.90 -9.60
CA ILE A 77 2.90 1.09 -10.76
C ILE A 77 1.80 0.95 -11.82
N GLY A 78 0.57 1.35 -11.52
CA GLY A 78 -0.61 0.95 -12.30
C GLY A 78 -0.63 1.42 -13.74
N ARG A 79 0.07 2.51 -14.09
CA ARG A 79 0.19 2.99 -15.47
C ARG A 79 1.43 2.50 -16.21
N LEU A 80 2.18 1.53 -15.68
CA LEU A 80 3.32 0.91 -16.38
C LEU A 80 2.96 0.39 -17.79
N PRO A 81 1.82 -0.29 -18.01
CA PRO A 81 1.45 -0.74 -19.35
C PRO A 81 1.30 0.42 -20.33
N TRP A 82 0.73 1.55 -19.90
CA TRP A 82 0.55 2.75 -20.74
C TRP A 82 1.86 3.50 -20.96
N LEU A 83 2.78 3.47 -19.98
CA LEU A 83 4.13 4.01 -20.14
C LEU A 83 4.90 3.27 -21.24
N LEU A 84 4.78 1.93 -21.27
CA LEU A 84 5.37 1.12 -22.34
C LEU A 84 4.70 1.39 -23.69
N ALA A 85 3.37 1.52 -23.74
CA ALA A 85 2.63 1.86 -24.94
C ALA A 85 3.02 3.24 -25.48
N ALA A 86 3.31 4.21 -24.61
CA ALA A 86 3.85 5.52 -24.98
C ALA A 86 5.30 5.50 -25.51
N GLY A 87 5.93 4.31 -25.52
CA GLY A 87 7.24 4.08 -26.13
C GLY A 87 8.43 4.10 -25.18
N PHE A 88 8.21 4.04 -23.86
CA PHE A 88 9.31 3.88 -22.90
C PHE A 88 9.97 2.51 -23.06
N LYS A 89 11.32 2.50 -23.18
CA LYS A 89 12.12 1.29 -23.40
C LYS A 89 13.26 1.16 -22.39
N GLY A 90 13.37 2.10 -21.45
CA GLY A 90 14.44 2.11 -20.46
C GLY A 90 14.36 0.99 -19.42
N PRO A 91 15.41 0.78 -18.62
CA PRO A 91 15.36 -0.13 -17.48
C PRO A 91 14.42 0.36 -16.40
N ILE A 92 13.80 -0.58 -15.68
CA ILE A 92 12.93 -0.36 -14.53
C ILE A 92 13.65 -0.88 -13.29
N TYR A 93 14.21 0.02 -12.50
CA TYR A 93 14.94 -0.31 -11.28
C TYR A 93 13.98 -0.42 -10.10
N CYS A 94 14.13 -1.45 -9.29
CA CYS A 94 13.37 -1.67 -8.06
C CYS A 94 14.07 -2.64 -7.13
N THR A 95 13.54 -2.86 -5.93
CA THR A 95 14.06 -3.92 -5.05
C THR A 95 13.70 -5.31 -5.59
N LYS A 96 14.43 -6.35 -5.16
CA LYS A 96 14.16 -7.75 -5.54
C LYS A 96 12.72 -8.18 -5.18
N ALA A 97 12.23 -7.78 -4.02
CA ALA A 97 10.88 -8.15 -3.60
C ALA A 97 9.80 -7.38 -4.39
N THR A 98 10.01 -6.09 -4.64
CA THR A 98 9.14 -5.29 -5.53
C THR A 98 9.07 -5.89 -6.93
N ALA A 99 10.19 -6.36 -7.49
CA ALA A 99 10.22 -7.00 -8.80
C ALA A 99 9.35 -8.28 -8.88
N GLU A 100 9.21 -9.02 -7.78
CA GLU A 100 8.33 -10.19 -7.70
C GLU A 100 6.85 -9.80 -7.55
N LEU A 101 6.57 -8.68 -6.85
CA LEU A 101 5.21 -8.21 -6.61
C LEU A 101 4.60 -7.49 -7.82
N VAL A 102 5.37 -6.69 -8.56
CA VAL A 102 4.91 -5.89 -9.70
C VAL A 102 4.09 -6.70 -10.71
N PRO A 103 4.55 -7.86 -11.22
CA PRO A 103 3.75 -8.65 -12.15
C PRO A 103 2.45 -9.18 -11.55
N LEU A 104 2.43 -9.51 -10.24
CA LEU A 104 1.24 -10.00 -9.56
C LEU A 104 0.15 -8.93 -9.50
N MET A 105 0.55 -7.72 -9.10
CA MET A 105 -0.36 -6.58 -8.96
C MET A 105 -0.89 -6.11 -10.32
N LEU A 106 -0.02 -6.02 -11.33
CA LEU A 106 -0.43 -5.59 -12.66
C LEU A 106 -1.31 -6.62 -13.38
N GLU A 107 -1.13 -7.92 -13.15
CA GLU A 107 -1.98 -8.96 -13.78
C GLU A 107 -3.44 -8.77 -13.40
N ASP A 108 -3.71 -8.46 -12.13
CA ASP A 108 -5.06 -8.21 -11.64
C ASP A 108 -5.64 -6.92 -12.23
N GLY A 109 -4.88 -5.83 -12.20
CA GLY A 109 -5.27 -4.55 -12.81
C GLY A 109 -5.57 -4.66 -14.32
N LEU A 110 -4.73 -5.35 -15.08
CA LEU A 110 -4.93 -5.59 -16.52
C LEU A 110 -6.20 -6.38 -16.82
N LYS A 111 -6.56 -7.34 -15.96
CA LYS A 111 -7.79 -8.09 -16.07
C LYS A 111 -9.01 -7.21 -15.82
N LEU A 112 -9.00 -6.47 -14.71
CA LEU A 112 -10.17 -5.70 -14.24
C LEU A 112 -10.41 -4.43 -15.07
N GLN A 113 -9.34 -3.71 -15.45
CA GLN A 113 -9.47 -2.40 -16.11
C GLN A 113 -9.55 -2.49 -17.63
N LEU A 114 -8.83 -3.43 -18.24
CA LEU A 114 -8.75 -3.55 -19.70
C LEU A 114 -9.47 -4.78 -20.25
N GLY A 115 -10.00 -5.65 -19.39
CA GLY A 115 -10.66 -6.88 -19.82
C GLY A 115 -9.76 -7.81 -20.66
N LEU A 116 -8.42 -7.65 -20.58
CA LEU A 116 -7.49 -8.44 -21.38
C LEU A 116 -7.60 -9.93 -21.04
N ASN A 117 -7.57 -10.77 -22.07
CA ASN A 117 -7.51 -12.21 -21.88
C ASN A 117 -6.14 -12.63 -21.30
N PHE A 118 -6.03 -13.89 -20.88
CA PHE A 118 -4.81 -14.40 -20.24
C PHE A 118 -3.56 -14.21 -21.12
N HIS A 119 -3.62 -14.51 -22.39
CA HIS A 119 -2.49 -14.43 -23.32
C HIS A 119 -2.00 -12.98 -23.48
N GLN A 120 -2.91 -12.03 -23.68
CA GLN A 120 -2.60 -10.60 -23.79
C GLN A 120 -1.95 -10.06 -22.51
N ARG A 121 -2.48 -10.43 -21.32
CA ARG A 121 -1.86 -10.06 -20.06
C ARG A 121 -0.44 -10.58 -19.94
N GLN A 122 -0.21 -11.87 -20.29
CA GLN A 122 1.13 -12.45 -20.23
C GLN A 122 2.12 -11.77 -21.19
N GLN A 123 1.67 -11.33 -22.37
CA GLN A 123 2.52 -10.57 -23.30
C GLN A 123 3.00 -9.27 -22.65
N VAL A 124 2.08 -8.46 -22.10
CA VAL A 124 2.44 -7.20 -21.41
C VAL A 124 3.37 -7.46 -20.23
N LEU A 125 3.03 -8.42 -19.37
CA LEU A 125 3.84 -8.76 -18.19
C LEU A 125 5.24 -9.26 -18.57
N ASN A 126 5.38 -9.99 -19.66
CA ASN A 126 6.69 -10.45 -20.14
C ASN A 126 7.57 -9.30 -20.59
N VAL A 127 7.02 -8.26 -21.22
CA VAL A 127 7.76 -7.04 -21.57
C VAL A 127 8.25 -6.34 -20.29
N ILE A 128 7.35 -6.14 -19.33
CA ILE A 128 7.71 -5.53 -18.04
C ILE A 128 8.81 -6.32 -17.33
N LYS A 129 8.65 -7.65 -17.21
CA LYS A 129 9.65 -8.52 -16.56
C LYS A 129 11.04 -8.42 -17.18
N LYS A 130 11.14 -8.27 -18.51
CA LYS A 130 12.43 -8.10 -19.20
C LYS A 130 13.11 -6.78 -18.88
N GLN A 131 12.33 -5.71 -18.64
CA GLN A 131 12.85 -4.39 -18.31
C GLN A 131 13.16 -4.23 -16.81
N LEU A 132 12.53 -5.03 -15.92
CA LEU A 132 12.81 -5.01 -14.49
C LEU A 132 14.28 -5.33 -14.21
N LYS A 133 14.91 -4.47 -13.41
CA LYS A 133 16.29 -4.59 -12.91
C LYS A 133 16.26 -4.59 -11.38
N PRO A 134 16.10 -5.78 -10.76
CA PRO A 134 16.02 -5.91 -9.31
C PRO A 134 17.38 -5.69 -8.64
N HIS A 135 17.38 -4.91 -7.54
CA HIS A 135 18.56 -4.60 -6.74
C HIS A 135 18.35 -4.90 -5.26
N ASP A 136 19.47 -5.04 -4.57
CA ASP A 136 19.48 -5.14 -3.11
C ASP A 136 19.37 -3.74 -2.47
N TYR A 137 18.89 -3.70 -1.25
CA TYR A 137 18.93 -2.49 -0.43
C TYR A 137 20.37 -2.07 -0.12
N GLN A 138 20.56 -0.79 0.15
CA GLN A 138 21.79 -0.17 0.67
C GLN A 138 23.00 -0.22 -0.26
N GLN A 139 22.82 -0.60 -1.51
CA GLN A 139 23.88 -0.62 -2.51
C GLN A 139 23.71 0.52 -3.50
N TRP A 140 24.80 1.29 -3.73
CA TRP A 140 24.82 2.34 -4.75
C TRP A 140 24.92 1.74 -6.15
N LEU A 141 23.98 2.11 -7.01
CA LEU A 141 23.87 1.71 -8.40
C LEU A 141 24.19 2.89 -9.30
N PRO A 142 25.16 2.78 -10.22
CA PRO A 142 25.43 3.84 -11.18
C PRO A 142 24.31 3.96 -12.23
N LEU A 143 23.79 5.17 -12.40
CA LEU A 143 22.85 5.51 -13.46
C LEU A 143 23.50 6.23 -14.65
N GLY A 144 24.83 6.37 -14.61
CA GLY A 144 25.66 7.09 -15.58
C GLY A 144 25.90 8.54 -15.21
N LYS A 145 26.88 9.18 -15.89
CA LYS A 145 27.22 10.61 -15.69
C LYS A 145 27.38 11.03 -14.22
N GLN A 146 28.02 10.19 -13.41
CA GLN A 146 28.25 10.39 -11.97
C GLN A 146 26.95 10.54 -11.14
N CYS A 147 25.82 10.07 -11.65
CA CYS A 147 24.59 9.92 -10.90
C CYS A 147 24.45 8.48 -10.39
N TYR A 148 24.05 8.34 -9.12
CA TYR A 148 23.90 7.03 -8.48
C TYR A 148 22.53 6.96 -7.78
N LEU A 149 21.96 5.75 -7.73
CA LEU A 149 20.72 5.41 -7.06
C LEU A 149 20.99 4.44 -5.91
N ARG A 150 20.29 4.58 -4.79
CA ARG A 150 20.30 3.60 -3.71
C ARG A 150 18.88 3.43 -3.16
N PHE A 151 18.46 2.18 -2.92
CA PHE A 151 17.23 1.81 -2.25
C PHE A 151 17.46 1.61 -0.77
N GLN A 152 16.61 2.16 0.06
CA GLN A 152 16.59 1.97 1.51
C GLN A 152 15.23 1.43 1.94
N PRO A 153 15.12 0.58 2.98
CA PRO A 153 13.84 0.06 3.44
C PRO A 153 12.89 1.18 3.86
N ALA A 154 11.68 1.20 3.31
CA ALA A 154 10.64 2.16 3.65
C ALA A 154 9.59 1.62 4.64
N GLY A 155 9.57 0.32 4.93
CA GLY A 155 8.69 -0.29 5.94
C GLY A 155 7.20 -0.39 5.57
N HIS A 156 6.79 0.17 4.44
CA HIS A 156 5.39 0.28 4.03
C HIS A 156 4.77 -1.05 3.60
N ILE A 157 5.38 -1.72 2.61
CA ILE A 157 5.05 -3.09 2.20
C ILE A 157 6.33 -3.87 1.92
N LEU A 158 6.23 -5.18 1.71
CA LEU A 158 7.39 -5.99 1.35
C LEU A 158 8.07 -5.43 0.10
N GLY A 159 9.35 -5.13 0.22
CA GLY A 159 10.14 -4.59 -0.89
C GLY A 159 10.07 -3.07 -1.06
N SER A 160 9.19 -2.36 -0.32
CA SER A 160 9.11 -0.90 -0.39
C SER A 160 10.43 -0.22 -0.05
N ALA A 161 10.73 0.84 -0.77
CA ALA A 161 11.96 1.60 -0.58
C ALA A 161 11.72 3.10 -0.70
N TYR A 162 12.36 3.88 0.15
CA TYR A 162 12.70 5.23 -0.23
C TYR A 162 13.97 5.21 -1.07
N VAL A 163 14.14 6.19 -1.92
CA VAL A 163 15.22 6.22 -2.90
C VAL A 163 16.11 7.44 -2.72
N GLU A 164 17.41 7.21 -2.78
CA GLU A 164 18.42 8.25 -2.66
C GLU A 164 19.13 8.39 -4.02
N PHE A 165 19.17 9.62 -4.54
CA PHE A 165 19.93 9.98 -5.74
C PHE A 165 21.13 10.82 -5.34
N LYS A 166 22.34 10.31 -5.58
CA LYS A 166 23.57 11.08 -5.44
C LYS A 166 23.89 11.71 -6.79
N LEU A 167 23.93 13.03 -6.83
CA LEU A 167 24.15 13.84 -8.03
C LEU A 167 25.65 14.08 -8.30
N PRO A 168 26.03 14.55 -9.52
CA PRO A 168 27.43 14.86 -9.86
C PRO A 168 28.06 15.92 -8.98
N ASN A 169 27.30 16.87 -8.44
CA ASN A 169 27.74 17.90 -7.47
C ASN A 169 27.77 17.37 -6.02
N HIS A 170 27.63 16.04 -5.82
CA HIS A 170 27.61 15.34 -4.55
C HIS A 170 26.39 15.65 -3.66
N GLU A 171 25.39 16.38 -4.11
CA GLU A 171 24.10 16.51 -3.41
C GLU A 171 23.34 15.21 -3.44
N ILE A 172 22.55 14.98 -2.37
CA ILE A 172 21.68 13.82 -2.23
C ILE A 172 20.24 14.28 -2.21
N ILE A 173 19.48 13.83 -3.21
CA ILE A 173 18.01 13.99 -3.26
C ILE A 173 17.39 12.69 -2.80
N VAL A 174 16.44 12.78 -1.86
CA VAL A 174 15.69 11.64 -1.34
C VAL A 174 14.23 11.78 -1.74
N LEU A 175 13.63 10.70 -2.28
CA LEU A 175 12.19 10.57 -2.45
C LEU A 175 11.71 9.42 -1.55
N SER A 176 10.78 9.71 -0.65
CA SER A 176 10.33 8.73 0.35
C SER A 176 9.59 7.53 -0.27
N GLY A 177 8.94 7.72 -1.43
CA GLY A 177 7.81 6.86 -1.75
C GLY A 177 6.83 6.89 -0.60
N ASP A 178 6.21 5.75 -0.29
CA ASP A 178 5.37 5.60 0.88
C ASP A 178 6.18 4.99 2.03
N LEU A 179 6.10 5.63 3.20
CA LEU A 179 6.77 5.19 4.42
C LEU A 179 5.80 4.38 5.28
N GLY A 180 6.29 3.31 5.86
CA GLY A 180 5.55 2.53 6.84
C GLY A 180 5.58 3.16 8.23
N PRO A 181 4.60 2.82 9.09
CA PRO A 181 4.60 3.24 10.48
C PRO A 181 5.70 2.55 11.29
N SER A 182 6.10 3.19 12.39
CA SER A 182 7.04 2.61 13.35
C SER A 182 6.44 1.43 14.11
N ASN A 183 7.32 0.54 14.59
CA ASN A 183 6.98 -0.59 15.45
C ASN A 183 6.04 -1.62 14.82
N THR A 184 5.97 -1.72 13.50
CA THR A 184 5.20 -2.78 12.85
C THR A 184 5.87 -4.14 13.05
N PRO A 185 5.12 -5.20 13.41
CA PRO A 185 5.74 -6.47 13.78
C PRO A 185 6.32 -7.24 12.60
N LEU A 186 5.77 -7.05 11.40
CA LEU A 186 6.12 -7.86 10.22
C LEU A 186 7.30 -7.29 9.42
N LEU A 187 7.36 -5.98 9.23
CA LEU A 187 8.40 -5.32 8.45
C LEU A 187 9.30 -4.43 9.35
N PRO A 188 10.53 -4.13 8.91
CA PRO A 188 11.38 -3.23 9.66
C PRO A 188 10.93 -1.78 9.51
N ASP A 189 11.07 -1.00 10.56
CA ASP A 189 10.82 0.43 10.54
C ASP A 189 11.69 1.17 9.51
N PRO A 190 11.16 2.19 8.84
CA PRO A 190 11.97 3.08 8.00
C PRO A 190 12.97 3.83 8.88
N LYS A 191 14.22 3.86 8.45
CA LYS A 191 15.26 4.63 9.13
C LYS A 191 15.54 5.91 8.34
N PRO A 192 15.65 7.07 8.99
CA PRO A 192 16.07 8.29 8.32
C PRO A 192 17.33 8.12 7.48
N PRO A 193 17.46 8.78 6.33
CA PRO A 193 18.68 8.74 5.55
C PRO A 193 19.84 9.39 6.32
N LYS A 194 21.06 8.91 6.11
CA LYS A 194 22.24 9.49 6.75
C LYS A 194 22.51 10.93 6.29
N ARG A 195 22.02 11.30 5.11
CA ARG A 195 22.06 12.63 4.53
C ARG A 195 20.97 12.76 3.47
N ALA A 196 20.28 13.89 3.49
CA ALA A 196 19.44 14.37 2.41
C ALA A 196 19.69 15.88 2.28
N ASP A 197 20.17 16.33 1.14
CA ASP A 197 20.24 17.77 0.88
C ASP A 197 18.85 18.31 0.52
N TYR A 198 18.06 17.50 -0.16
CA TYR A 198 16.65 17.76 -0.48
C TYR A 198 15.84 16.47 -0.27
N LEU A 199 14.67 16.62 0.34
CA LEU A 199 13.77 15.50 0.64
C LEU A 199 12.39 15.78 0.01
N LEU A 200 11.89 14.85 -0.79
CA LEU A 200 10.50 14.79 -1.19
C LEU A 200 9.84 13.70 -0.35
N ILE A 201 8.87 14.06 0.49
CA ILE A 201 8.26 13.14 1.46
C ILE A 201 6.75 13.07 1.29
N GLU A 202 6.20 11.86 1.44
CA GLU A 202 4.77 11.65 1.53
C GLU A 202 4.15 12.41 2.70
N SER A 203 2.86 12.65 2.63
CA SER A 203 2.10 13.34 3.67
C SER A 203 0.66 12.82 3.80
N THR A 204 0.47 11.51 3.52
CA THR A 204 -0.84 10.85 3.54
C THR A 204 -1.58 11.05 4.86
N TYR A 205 -0.89 10.85 5.97
CA TYR A 205 -1.40 11.06 7.33
C TYR A 205 -0.66 12.20 8.05
N GLY A 206 -0.27 13.24 7.31
CA GLY A 206 0.42 14.40 7.86
C GLY A 206 -0.36 15.18 8.93
N ASN A 207 -1.64 14.85 9.14
CA ASN A 207 -2.53 15.47 10.13
C ASN A 207 -3.18 14.46 11.09
N LYS A 208 -2.67 13.24 11.18
CA LYS A 208 -3.28 12.20 12.03
C LYS A 208 -2.23 11.32 12.68
N GLU A 209 -2.55 10.86 13.87
CA GLU A 209 -1.84 9.80 14.58
C GLU A 209 -2.59 8.47 14.44
N HIS A 210 -1.86 7.37 14.46
CA HIS A 210 -2.43 6.04 14.48
C HIS A 210 -2.57 5.51 15.91
N GLU A 211 -3.49 4.57 16.08
CA GLU A 211 -3.56 3.78 17.32
C GLU A 211 -2.28 2.96 17.47
N ASP A 212 -1.79 2.84 18.69
CA ASP A 212 -0.65 1.98 18.98
C ASP A 212 -0.99 0.48 18.79
N ILE A 213 0.06 -0.33 18.75
CA ILE A 213 -0.08 -1.78 18.53
C ILE A 213 -0.85 -2.47 19.65
N ALA A 214 -0.67 -2.06 20.91
CA ALA A 214 -1.37 -2.67 22.03
C ALA A 214 -2.86 -2.41 21.94
N THR A 215 -3.26 -1.16 21.69
CA THR A 215 -4.66 -0.74 21.51
C THR A 215 -5.31 -1.46 20.32
N ARG A 216 -4.63 -1.54 19.16
CA ARG A 216 -5.20 -2.23 17.99
C ARG A 216 -5.40 -3.72 18.25
N THR A 217 -4.48 -4.36 18.98
CA THR A 217 -4.56 -5.78 19.31
C THR A 217 -5.70 -6.06 20.30
N GLU A 218 -5.87 -5.22 21.31
CA GLU A 218 -6.97 -5.31 22.27
C GLU A 218 -8.34 -5.14 21.59
N ARG A 219 -8.46 -4.15 20.69
CA ARG A 219 -9.69 -3.93 19.93
C ARG A 219 -10.01 -5.10 19.01
N LEU A 220 -9.02 -5.66 18.30
CA LEU A 220 -9.22 -6.85 17.49
C LEU A 220 -9.66 -8.02 18.35
N ASN A 221 -9.08 -8.19 19.55
CA ASN A 221 -9.47 -9.21 20.50
C ASN A 221 -10.93 -9.09 20.94
N THR A 222 -11.39 -7.85 21.24
CA THR A 222 -12.79 -7.57 21.61
C THR A 222 -13.76 -7.94 20.48
N ILE A 223 -13.42 -7.64 19.23
CA ILE A 223 -14.24 -8.00 18.06
C ILE A 223 -14.29 -9.53 17.89
N ILE A 224 -13.18 -10.22 18.12
CA ILE A 224 -13.14 -11.70 18.09
C ILE A 224 -14.04 -12.28 19.21
N ASP A 225 -14.02 -11.70 20.42
CA ASP A 225 -14.89 -12.16 21.51
C ASP A 225 -16.36 -12.01 21.17
N HIS A 226 -16.75 -10.87 20.55
CA HIS A 226 -18.13 -10.66 20.10
C HIS A 226 -18.56 -11.74 19.10
N ALA A 227 -17.76 -11.96 18.04
CA ALA A 227 -18.07 -12.98 17.03
C ALA A 227 -18.15 -14.41 17.61
N LEU A 228 -17.31 -14.75 18.60
CA LEU A 228 -17.37 -16.06 19.26
C LEU A 228 -18.59 -16.21 20.16
N GLN A 229 -19.10 -15.13 20.75
CA GLN A 229 -20.30 -15.15 21.60
C GLN A 229 -21.59 -15.26 20.78
N ASP A 230 -21.68 -14.54 19.67
CA ASP A 230 -22.90 -14.41 18.87
C ASP A 230 -22.96 -15.38 17.68
N GLY A 231 -21.87 -16.10 17.40
CA GLY A 231 -21.74 -16.94 16.20
C GLY A 231 -21.67 -16.12 14.92
N GLY A 232 -21.18 -14.87 14.99
CA GLY A 232 -21.08 -13.95 13.87
C GLY A 232 -19.80 -14.08 13.06
N VAL A 233 -19.77 -13.44 11.91
CA VAL A 233 -18.62 -13.38 10.99
C VAL A 233 -17.97 -12.01 11.06
N ILE A 234 -16.65 -11.98 11.18
CA ILE A 234 -15.85 -10.76 11.07
C ILE A 234 -15.40 -10.60 9.61
N LEU A 235 -15.95 -9.60 8.92
CA LEU A 235 -15.56 -9.24 7.55
C LEU A 235 -14.46 -8.19 7.59
N ILE A 236 -13.34 -8.45 6.94
CA ILE A 236 -12.22 -7.51 6.88
C ILE A 236 -11.90 -7.19 5.42
N PRO A 237 -12.42 -6.07 4.88
CA PRO A 237 -12.00 -5.54 3.59
C PRO A 237 -10.51 -5.21 3.63
N ALA A 238 -9.69 -5.86 2.82
CA ALA A 238 -8.25 -5.66 2.86
C ALA A 238 -7.61 -5.61 1.47
N PHE A 239 -6.61 -4.74 1.31
CA PHE A 239 -5.75 -4.78 0.14
C PHE A 239 -4.94 -6.07 0.13
N SER A 240 -4.72 -6.61 -1.07
CA SER A 240 -4.03 -7.90 -1.24
C SER A 240 -2.57 -7.88 -0.82
N VAL A 241 -1.94 -6.70 -0.75
CA VAL A 241 -0.54 -6.52 -0.35
C VAL A 241 -0.42 -5.53 0.82
N GLY A 242 0.39 -5.88 1.81
CA GLY A 242 0.65 -5.11 3.03
C GLY A 242 -0.34 -5.43 4.13
N ARG A 243 -1.50 -4.80 4.11
CA ARG A 243 -2.51 -4.88 5.19
C ARG A 243 -2.98 -6.30 5.50
N THR A 244 -3.26 -7.11 4.48
CA THR A 244 -3.64 -8.51 4.67
C THR A 244 -2.58 -9.28 5.47
N GLN A 245 -1.30 -9.05 5.21
CA GLN A 245 -0.22 -9.77 5.87
C GLN A 245 -0.01 -9.30 7.32
N GLU A 246 -0.18 -8.01 7.61
CA GLU A 246 -0.17 -7.48 8.98
C GLU A 246 -1.34 -8.03 9.81
N LEU A 247 -2.54 -8.05 9.25
CA LEU A 247 -3.71 -8.66 9.90
C LEU A 247 -3.49 -10.14 10.21
N LEU A 248 -3.00 -10.91 9.25
CA LEU A 248 -2.70 -12.34 9.46
C LEU A 248 -1.66 -12.54 10.57
N PHE A 249 -0.70 -11.64 10.69
CA PHE A 249 0.31 -11.68 11.75
C PHE A 249 -0.32 -11.52 13.14
N ASP A 250 -1.18 -10.52 13.33
CA ASP A 250 -1.84 -10.27 14.62
C ASP A 250 -2.90 -11.31 14.95
N ILE A 251 -3.66 -11.77 13.95
CA ILE A 251 -4.64 -12.86 14.11
C ILE A 251 -3.94 -14.16 14.58
N GLU A 252 -2.82 -14.51 13.94
CA GLU A 252 -2.01 -15.67 14.38
C GLU A 252 -1.54 -15.52 15.82
N GLN A 253 -1.13 -14.30 16.19
CA GLN A 253 -0.70 -14.00 17.56
C GLN A 253 -1.83 -14.26 18.57
N LEU A 254 -3.02 -13.74 18.31
CA LEU A 254 -4.19 -13.87 19.18
C LEU A 254 -4.65 -15.33 19.29
N ILE A 255 -4.71 -16.04 18.18
CA ILE A 255 -5.06 -17.48 18.17
C ILE A 255 -4.10 -18.27 19.05
N HIS A 256 -2.80 -18.02 18.91
CA HIS A 256 -1.80 -18.72 19.70
C HIS A 256 -1.86 -18.37 21.19
N GLN A 257 -2.09 -17.09 21.54
CA GLN A 257 -2.18 -16.67 22.94
C GLN A 257 -3.41 -17.21 23.65
N ARG A 258 -4.50 -17.42 22.94
CA ARG A 258 -5.81 -17.81 23.51
C ARG A 258 -6.17 -19.28 23.29
N ASP A 259 -5.31 -20.05 22.63
CA ASP A 259 -5.58 -21.44 22.22
C ASP A 259 -6.91 -21.63 21.45
N LEU A 260 -7.19 -20.69 20.53
CA LEU A 260 -8.40 -20.68 19.69
C LEU A 260 -8.29 -21.60 18.47
N SER A 261 -7.34 -22.51 18.46
CA SER A 261 -6.99 -23.33 17.29
C SER A 261 -8.12 -24.15 16.69
N SER A 262 -9.14 -24.52 17.48
CA SER A 262 -10.26 -25.36 17.02
C SER A 262 -11.57 -24.61 16.74
N SER A 263 -11.68 -23.32 17.09
CA SER A 263 -12.98 -22.62 17.16
C SER A 263 -13.18 -21.50 16.17
N LEU A 264 -12.12 -21.01 15.51
CA LEU A 264 -12.20 -19.82 14.67
C LEU A 264 -11.43 -19.99 13.36
N PRO A 265 -12.06 -20.36 12.25
CA PRO A 265 -11.41 -20.43 10.94
C PRO A 265 -11.06 -19.02 10.43
N ILE A 266 -9.86 -18.87 9.86
CA ILE A 266 -9.36 -17.66 9.23
C ILE A 266 -9.34 -17.85 7.72
N ILE A 267 -10.23 -17.17 7.03
CA ILE A 267 -10.50 -17.37 5.62
C ILE A 267 -9.88 -16.21 4.83
N LEU A 268 -8.85 -16.49 4.04
CA LEU A 268 -8.35 -15.55 3.04
C LEU A 268 -9.04 -15.82 1.71
N ASP A 269 -10.02 -14.97 1.39
CA ASP A 269 -10.77 -15.06 0.14
C ASP A 269 -10.30 -14.02 -0.89
N SER A 270 -9.03 -14.15 -1.26
CA SER A 270 -8.39 -13.34 -2.31
C SER A 270 -7.26 -14.13 -2.96
N PRO A 271 -7.44 -14.61 -4.21
CA PRO A 271 -6.38 -15.30 -4.95
C PRO A 271 -5.10 -14.49 -5.10
N LEU A 272 -5.22 -13.16 -5.27
CA LEU A 272 -4.07 -12.28 -5.33
C LEU A 272 -3.36 -12.20 -3.97
N ALA A 273 -4.09 -11.99 -2.87
CA ALA A 273 -3.50 -11.94 -1.54
C ALA A 273 -2.79 -13.24 -1.16
N LYS A 274 -3.33 -14.41 -1.57
CA LYS A 274 -2.66 -15.70 -1.42
C LYS A 274 -1.29 -15.73 -2.13
N ARG A 275 -1.23 -15.28 -3.38
CA ARG A 275 0.03 -15.22 -4.16
C ARG A 275 1.02 -14.24 -3.54
N VAL A 276 0.55 -13.07 -3.09
CA VAL A 276 1.35 -12.07 -2.39
C VAL A 276 1.90 -12.63 -1.07
N THR A 277 1.06 -13.27 -0.25
CA THR A 277 1.49 -13.91 1.02
C THR A 277 2.56 -14.96 0.78
N LYS A 278 2.45 -15.75 -0.31
CA LYS A 278 3.51 -16.68 -0.72
C LYS A 278 4.83 -15.95 -1.03
N THR A 279 4.76 -14.78 -1.65
CA THR A 279 5.95 -13.94 -1.89
C THR A 279 6.54 -13.41 -0.59
N TYR A 280 5.73 -12.92 0.34
CA TYR A 280 6.19 -12.53 1.69
C TYR A 280 6.96 -13.64 2.37
N ARG A 281 6.46 -14.88 2.34
CA ARG A 281 7.12 -16.07 2.92
C ARG A 281 8.47 -16.37 2.27
N ARG A 282 8.64 -16.13 0.96
CA ARG A 282 9.93 -16.31 0.25
C ARG A 282 10.96 -15.27 0.69
N PHE A 283 10.53 -14.04 1.00
CA PHE A 283 11.39 -12.93 1.39
C PHE A 283 11.47 -12.72 2.91
N LYS A 284 11.28 -13.76 3.72
CA LYS A 284 11.33 -13.69 5.18
C LYS A 284 12.64 -13.07 5.75
N LYS A 285 13.73 -13.05 4.96
CA LYS A 285 14.96 -12.35 5.35
C LYS A 285 14.79 -10.83 5.48
N LEU A 286 13.79 -10.26 4.78
CA LEU A 286 13.44 -8.83 4.84
C LEU A 286 12.46 -8.50 5.97
N TRP A 287 11.95 -9.48 6.71
CA TRP A 287 11.00 -9.26 7.81
C TRP A 287 11.65 -8.54 8.98
N GLY A 288 10.82 -7.89 9.79
CA GLY A 288 11.19 -7.22 11.02
C GLY A 288 11.73 -8.16 12.11
N LYS A 289 12.18 -7.60 13.19
CA LYS A 289 12.79 -8.35 14.31
C LYS A 289 11.79 -9.32 14.95
N GLU A 290 10.58 -8.87 15.21
CA GLU A 290 9.55 -9.66 15.88
C GLU A 290 9.11 -10.86 15.04
N ALA A 291 8.85 -10.63 13.73
CA ALA A 291 8.50 -11.70 12.82
C ALA A 291 9.60 -12.76 12.69
N LYS A 292 10.87 -12.35 12.70
CA LYS A 292 12.02 -13.27 12.72
C LYS A 292 12.11 -14.05 14.04
N GLN A 293 11.79 -13.42 15.17
CA GLN A 293 11.73 -14.08 16.46
C GLN A 293 10.68 -15.21 16.48
N LYS A 294 9.46 -14.94 15.94
CA LYS A 294 8.43 -15.99 15.80
C LYS A 294 8.92 -17.19 14.97
N LEU A 295 9.58 -16.91 13.83
CA LEU A 295 10.15 -17.99 13.01
C LEU A 295 11.21 -18.82 13.76
N ASN A 296 12.06 -18.20 14.56
CA ASN A 296 13.04 -18.89 15.39
C ASN A 296 12.37 -19.77 16.47
N ASN A 297 11.18 -19.39 16.91
CA ASN A 297 10.37 -20.17 17.85
C ASN A 297 9.42 -21.16 17.14
N HIS A 298 9.73 -21.56 15.90
CA HIS A 298 8.96 -22.49 15.09
C HIS A 298 7.50 -22.04 14.83
N ARG A 299 7.19 -20.76 14.97
CA ARG A 299 5.89 -20.16 14.62
C ARG A 299 5.99 -19.42 13.30
N HIS A 300 5.04 -19.63 12.42
CA HIS A 300 5.01 -18.97 11.12
C HIS A 300 3.78 -18.07 10.97
N PRO A 301 3.89 -16.74 11.20
CA PRO A 301 2.72 -15.84 11.29
C PRO A 301 1.92 -15.71 9.99
N LEU A 302 2.47 -16.14 8.87
CA LEU A 302 1.78 -16.14 7.57
C LEU A 302 1.51 -17.55 7.02
N ALA A 303 1.58 -18.59 7.89
CA ALA A 303 1.28 -19.97 7.52
C ALA A 303 0.98 -20.81 8.78
N PHE A 304 -0.23 -20.74 9.25
CA PHE A 304 -0.73 -21.44 10.42
C PHE A 304 -1.95 -22.32 10.05
N GLU A 305 -2.30 -23.26 10.90
CA GLU A 305 -3.26 -24.34 10.60
C GLU A 305 -4.66 -23.83 10.28
N GLN A 306 -5.14 -22.81 11.01
CA GLN A 306 -6.48 -22.23 10.86
C GLN A 306 -6.66 -21.40 9.60
N TYR A 307 -5.57 -21.14 8.89
CA TYR A 307 -5.55 -20.30 7.70
C TYR A 307 -6.02 -21.07 6.46
N ILE A 308 -7.23 -20.72 5.99
CA ILE A 308 -7.89 -21.32 4.85
C ILE A 308 -7.83 -20.37 3.65
N THR A 309 -7.59 -20.87 2.45
CA THR A 309 -7.61 -20.07 1.23
C THR A 309 -8.68 -20.58 0.27
N VAL A 310 -9.42 -19.65 -0.35
CA VAL A 310 -10.47 -19.93 -1.34
C VAL A 310 -9.89 -19.79 -2.75
N GLU A 311 -9.97 -20.87 -3.54
CA GLU A 311 -9.29 -20.93 -4.84
C GLU A 311 -10.12 -20.32 -5.99
N ASN A 312 -11.38 -20.69 -6.07
CA ASN A 312 -12.22 -20.40 -7.23
C ASN A 312 -13.55 -19.76 -6.86
N HIS A 313 -14.31 -19.34 -7.88
CA HIS A 313 -15.59 -18.66 -7.67
C HIS A 313 -16.67 -19.59 -7.07
N ARG A 314 -16.67 -20.87 -7.42
CA ARG A 314 -17.66 -21.82 -6.89
C ARG A 314 -17.47 -22.03 -5.38
N GLU A 315 -16.24 -22.20 -4.93
CA GLU A 315 -15.91 -22.30 -3.50
C GLU A 315 -16.29 -21.01 -2.76
N HIS A 316 -15.98 -19.83 -3.37
CA HIS A 316 -16.37 -18.54 -2.83
C HIS A 316 -17.89 -18.44 -2.62
N GLN A 317 -18.70 -18.74 -3.63
CA GLN A 317 -20.18 -18.67 -3.52
C GLN A 317 -20.72 -19.67 -2.48
N ALA A 318 -20.19 -20.89 -2.44
CA ALA A 318 -20.58 -21.88 -1.46
C ALA A 318 -20.26 -21.41 -0.03
N LEU A 319 -19.13 -20.73 0.16
CA LEU A 319 -18.72 -20.18 1.44
C LEU A 319 -19.59 -19.00 1.88
N VAL A 320 -19.89 -18.05 0.97
CA VAL A 320 -20.81 -16.94 1.25
C VAL A 320 -22.17 -17.48 1.71
N ASN A 321 -22.74 -18.46 0.98
CA ASN A 321 -24.03 -19.05 1.32
C ASN A 321 -23.98 -19.79 2.66
N ARG A 322 -22.90 -20.52 2.94
CA ARG A 322 -22.73 -21.22 4.22
C ARG A 322 -22.71 -20.23 5.38
N LEU A 323 -21.85 -19.23 5.35
CA LEU A 323 -21.73 -18.24 6.41
C LEU A 323 -23.01 -17.41 6.62
N ALA A 324 -23.79 -17.18 5.56
CA ALA A 324 -25.08 -16.50 5.65
C ALA A 324 -26.22 -17.38 6.23
N SER A 325 -26.03 -18.69 6.31
CA SER A 325 -27.07 -19.64 6.74
C SER A 325 -26.73 -20.43 8.01
N THR A 326 -25.55 -20.18 8.60
CA THR A 326 -25.10 -20.85 9.82
C THR A 326 -24.70 -19.84 10.88
N ASP A 327 -24.60 -20.28 12.13
CA ASP A 327 -24.10 -19.49 13.26
C ASP A 327 -22.61 -19.84 13.54
N GLU A 328 -21.84 -20.10 12.49
CA GLU A 328 -20.43 -20.45 12.62
C GLU A 328 -19.57 -19.18 12.61
N PRO A 329 -18.85 -18.87 13.70
CA PRO A 329 -17.95 -17.73 13.71
C PRO A 329 -16.78 -17.97 12.77
N ALA A 330 -16.40 -16.89 12.04
CA ALA A 330 -15.25 -16.92 11.14
C ALA A 330 -14.64 -15.53 11.00
N ILE A 331 -13.35 -15.44 10.68
CA ILE A 331 -12.74 -14.23 10.19
C ILE A 331 -12.54 -14.35 8.67
N VAL A 332 -13.13 -13.45 7.90
CA VAL A 332 -13.01 -13.42 6.43
C VAL A 332 -12.21 -12.18 6.03
N VAL A 333 -11.02 -12.38 5.49
CA VAL A 333 -10.20 -11.33 4.88
C VAL A 333 -10.35 -11.42 3.36
N ALA A 334 -10.95 -10.39 2.75
CA ALA A 334 -11.24 -10.40 1.32
C ALA A 334 -10.94 -9.06 0.63
N ALA A 335 -10.58 -9.10 -0.64
CA ALA A 335 -10.39 -7.92 -1.47
C ALA A 335 -11.74 -7.50 -2.14
N SER A 336 -11.97 -6.22 -2.44
CA SER A 336 -11.04 -5.09 -2.37
C SER A 336 -11.07 -4.40 -1.00
N GLY A 337 -9.97 -3.72 -0.69
CA GLY A 337 -9.83 -3.01 0.59
C GLY A 337 -10.71 -1.77 0.75
N MET A 338 -11.28 -1.24 -0.33
CA MET A 338 -12.23 -0.10 -0.34
C MET A 338 -13.66 -0.51 -0.70
N CYS A 339 -13.93 -1.81 -0.79
CA CYS A 339 -15.21 -2.39 -1.16
C CYS A 339 -15.70 -2.02 -2.58
N GLU A 340 -14.84 -1.51 -3.45
CA GLU A 340 -15.14 -1.15 -4.84
C GLU A 340 -15.07 -2.38 -5.77
N GLY A 341 -15.87 -3.41 -5.49
CA GLY A 341 -15.84 -4.68 -6.19
C GLY A 341 -15.02 -5.76 -5.46
N GLY A 342 -14.76 -6.86 -6.15
CA GLY A 342 -14.08 -8.02 -5.58
C GLY A 342 -14.98 -8.90 -4.71
N ARG A 343 -14.39 -9.91 -4.09
CA ARG A 343 -15.13 -10.93 -3.34
C ARG A 343 -15.78 -10.40 -2.07
N ILE A 344 -15.22 -9.36 -1.46
CA ILE A 344 -15.76 -8.73 -0.25
C ILE A 344 -17.20 -8.23 -0.45
N VAL A 345 -17.54 -7.74 -1.64
CA VAL A 345 -18.87 -7.20 -1.95
C VAL A 345 -19.96 -8.24 -1.79
N ASN A 346 -19.70 -9.50 -2.21
CA ASN A 346 -20.65 -10.60 -2.05
C ASN A 346 -20.88 -10.95 -0.57
N TYR A 347 -19.83 -10.90 0.26
CA TYR A 347 -19.95 -11.09 1.70
C TYR A 347 -20.73 -9.94 2.34
N LEU A 348 -20.43 -8.69 1.99
CA LEU A 348 -21.17 -7.53 2.50
C LEU A 348 -22.66 -7.62 2.15
N LYS A 349 -22.97 -7.96 0.90
CA LYS A 349 -24.36 -8.14 0.46
C LYS A 349 -25.13 -9.19 1.28
N ALA A 350 -24.47 -10.29 1.63
CA ALA A 350 -25.08 -11.41 2.33
C ALA A 350 -25.12 -11.26 3.86
N LEU A 351 -24.10 -10.60 4.44
CA LEU A 351 -23.86 -10.63 5.89
C LEU A 351 -24.07 -9.29 6.59
N LEU A 352 -24.03 -8.17 5.85
CA LEU A 352 -24.23 -6.83 6.41
C LEU A 352 -25.61 -6.65 7.10
N PRO A 353 -26.73 -7.29 6.65
CA PRO A 353 -28.02 -7.20 7.32
C PRO A 353 -28.10 -7.89 8.69
N ASP A 354 -27.17 -8.74 9.04
CA ASP A 354 -27.21 -9.48 10.32
C ASP A 354 -26.35 -8.78 11.38
N LYS A 355 -26.99 -8.37 12.48
CA LYS A 355 -26.37 -7.65 13.61
C LYS A 355 -25.30 -8.45 14.38
N ARG A 356 -25.24 -9.78 14.20
CA ARG A 356 -24.19 -10.63 14.79
C ARG A 356 -22.85 -10.46 14.11
N ASN A 357 -22.87 -9.98 12.88
CA ASN A 357 -21.66 -9.83 12.10
C ASN A 357 -20.95 -8.51 12.39
N ASP A 358 -19.65 -8.52 12.16
CA ASP A 358 -18.76 -7.38 12.32
C ASP A 358 -18.11 -7.03 10.97
N VAL A 359 -18.00 -5.75 10.67
CA VAL A 359 -17.18 -5.26 9.55
C VAL A 359 -16.03 -4.46 10.13
N LEU A 360 -14.81 -4.94 9.94
CA LEU A 360 -13.61 -4.30 10.45
C LEU A 360 -12.85 -3.60 9.32
N PHE A 361 -12.87 -2.28 9.31
CA PHE A 361 -12.03 -1.46 8.43
C PHE A 361 -10.64 -1.26 9.04
N ALA A 362 -9.67 -1.87 8.41
CA ALA A 362 -8.28 -1.83 8.83
C ALA A 362 -7.52 -0.68 8.13
N GLY A 363 -7.99 0.56 8.22
CA GLY A 363 -7.35 1.76 7.68
C GLY A 363 -8.23 2.62 6.76
N TYR A 364 -7.59 3.46 5.95
CA TYR A 364 -8.23 4.49 5.13
C TYR A 364 -9.25 3.94 4.13
N GLN A 365 -10.41 4.62 4.07
CA GLN A 365 -11.45 4.42 3.06
C GLN A 365 -11.62 5.73 2.29
N ALA A 366 -11.44 5.71 0.96
CA ALA A 366 -11.53 6.90 0.13
C ALA A 366 -12.96 7.42 0.03
N GLN A 367 -13.13 8.74 -0.06
CA GLN A 367 -14.44 9.35 -0.31
C GLN A 367 -15.05 8.83 -1.61
N GLY A 368 -16.37 8.56 -1.59
CA GLY A 368 -17.12 8.06 -2.74
C GLY A 368 -16.99 6.56 -2.95
N THR A 369 -16.40 5.80 -2.02
CA THR A 369 -16.35 4.34 -2.05
C THR A 369 -17.42 3.72 -1.14
N LEU A 370 -17.88 2.53 -1.48
CA LEU A 370 -18.82 1.76 -0.63
C LEU A 370 -18.24 1.53 0.77
N GLY A 371 -16.93 1.23 0.87
CA GLY A 371 -16.26 1.07 2.16
C GLY A 371 -16.36 2.33 3.02
N ARG A 372 -16.23 3.53 2.43
CA ARG A 372 -16.37 4.80 3.15
C ARG A 372 -17.81 5.04 3.61
N GLU A 373 -18.76 4.70 2.78
CA GLU A 373 -20.19 4.84 3.11
C GLU A 373 -20.57 3.95 4.30
N ILE A 374 -20.18 2.68 4.29
CA ILE A 374 -20.38 1.76 5.43
C ILE A 374 -19.62 2.26 6.67
N GLN A 375 -18.36 2.65 6.52
CA GLN A 375 -17.52 3.14 7.63
C GLN A 375 -18.11 4.37 8.32
N SER A 376 -18.81 5.24 7.57
CA SER A 376 -19.44 6.44 8.12
C SER A 376 -20.76 6.18 8.84
N GLY A 377 -21.23 4.93 8.92
CA GLY A 377 -22.43 4.53 9.67
C GLY A 377 -23.73 4.70 8.89
N SER A 378 -23.70 4.61 7.56
CA SER A 378 -24.94 4.60 6.76
C SER A 378 -25.80 3.40 7.12
N HIS A 379 -27.08 3.61 7.44
CA HIS A 379 -28.01 2.53 7.77
C HIS A 379 -28.40 1.66 6.58
N THR A 380 -28.31 2.20 5.36
CA THR A 380 -28.60 1.49 4.12
C THR A 380 -27.54 1.89 3.09
N VAL A 381 -27.01 0.94 2.37
CA VAL A 381 -26.01 1.14 1.30
C VAL A 381 -26.47 0.47 0.02
N ASP A 382 -26.11 1.03 -1.12
CA ASP A 382 -26.40 0.40 -2.42
C ASP A 382 -25.29 -0.57 -2.82
N ILE A 383 -25.64 -1.84 -2.99
CA ILE A 383 -24.73 -2.86 -3.49
C ILE A 383 -25.36 -3.51 -4.72
N ASP A 384 -24.75 -3.37 -5.88
CA ASP A 384 -25.24 -3.90 -7.17
C ASP A 384 -26.66 -3.42 -7.50
N ASN A 385 -26.98 -2.14 -7.29
CA ASN A 385 -28.30 -1.53 -7.43
C ASN A 385 -29.38 -2.16 -6.52
N GLN A 386 -28.98 -2.65 -5.37
CA GLN A 386 -29.89 -3.18 -4.35
C GLN A 386 -29.62 -2.47 -3.02
N PRO A 387 -30.64 -1.89 -2.37
CA PRO A 387 -30.47 -1.33 -1.03
C PRO A 387 -30.28 -2.47 -0.02
N ILE A 388 -29.17 -2.44 0.70
CA ILE A 388 -28.81 -3.41 1.72
C ILE A 388 -28.79 -2.68 3.08
N GLU A 389 -29.50 -3.22 4.04
CA GLU A 389 -29.46 -2.71 5.42
C GLU A 389 -28.11 -3.01 6.07
N ALA A 390 -27.54 -2.03 6.75
CA ALA A 390 -26.27 -2.14 7.45
C ALA A 390 -26.52 -2.30 8.96
N ASN A 391 -26.90 -3.50 9.39
CA ASN A 391 -27.18 -3.86 10.78
C ASN A 391 -25.95 -4.45 11.50
N ALA A 392 -24.95 -4.91 10.76
CA ALA A 392 -23.68 -5.40 11.30
C ALA A 392 -22.96 -4.31 12.10
N GLN A 393 -22.16 -4.71 13.09
CA GLN A 393 -21.32 -3.76 13.83
C GLN A 393 -20.15 -3.29 12.97
N ILE A 394 -19.91 -1.97 12.95
CA ILE A 394 -18.88 -1.35 12.12
C ILE A 394 -17.73 -0.89 13.00
N HIS A 395 -16.54 -1.40 12.72
CA HIS A 395 -15.32 -1.08 13.44
C HIS A 395 -14.27 -0.46 12.52
N THR A 396 -13.48 0.46 13.06
CA THR A 396 -12.32 1.03 12.38
C THR A 396 -11.12 0.98 13.30
N ILE A 397 -10.05 0.30 12.87
CA ILE A 397 -8.78 0.24 13.60
C ILE A 397 -7.71 0.91 12.75
N SER A 398 -7.29 2.14 13.12
CA SER A 398 -6.32 2.94 12.35
C SER A 398 -4.89 2.39 12.45
N GLY A 399 -4.57 1.68 13.52
CA GLY A 399 -3.27 1.06 13.75
C GLY A 399 -2.86 -0.02 12.72
N TYR A 400 -3.74 -0.40 11.78
CA TYR A 400 -3.39 -1.23 10.64
C TYR A 400 -3.06 -0.45 9.37
N SER A 401 -2.93 0.88 9.44
CA SER A 401 -2.45 1.64 8.30
C SER A 401 -1.06 1.16 7.87
N ALA A 402 -0.82 1.10 6.56
CA ALA A 402 0.51 0.81 6.03
C ALA A 402 1.40 2.06 5.91
N HIS A 403 0.81 3.27 6.05
CA HIS A 403 1.55 4.53 5.99
C HIS A 403 1.95 5.01 7.38
N ALA A 404 3.06 5.70 7.43
CA ALA A 404 3.52 6.47 8.58
C ALA A 404 2.47 7.52 8.99
N ASP A 405 2.32 7.73 10.28
CA ASP A 405 1.51 8.82 10.85
C ASP A 405 2.31 10.13 10.94
N GLN A 406 1.68 11.19 11.47
CA GLN A 406 2.30 12.50 11.57
C GLN A 406 3.60 12.47 12.40
N SER A 407 3.59 11.79 13.55
CA SER A 407 4.76 11.65 14.42
C SER A 407 5.90 10.88 13.75
N ASP A 408 5.58 9.81 13.01
CA ASP A 408 6.56 9.03 12.28
C ASP A 408 7.19 9.82 11.13
N LEU A 409 6.37 10.57 10.36
CA LEU A 409 6.85 11.45 9.30
C LEU A 409 7.77 12.54 9.86
N LEU A 410 7.38 13.17 10.97
CA LEU A 410 8.19 14.18 11.64
C LEU A 410 9.52 13.58 12.12
N LYS A 411 9.51 12.43 12.79
CA LYS A 411 10.71 11.71 13.23
C LYS A 411 11.62 11.32 12.07
N PHE A 412 11.04 10.92 10.92
CA PHE A 412 11.84 10.58 9.75
C PHE A 412 12.63 11.78 9.23
N VAL A 413 12.03 12.97 9.22
CA VAL A 413 12.69 14.20 8.76
C VAL A 413 13.71 14.70 9.80
N THR A 414 13.29 14.85 11.06
CA THR A 414 14.15 15.38 12.14
C THR A 414 15.28 14.43 12.55
N GLY A 415 15.12 13.13 12.25
CA GLY A 415 16.16 12.12 12.44
C GLY A 415 17.30 12.14 11.41
N ILE A 416 17.26 13.00 10.39
CA ILE A 416 18.37 13.20 9.45
C ILE A 416 19.47 13.99 10.15
N PRO A 417 20.72 13.46 10.24
CA PRO A 417 21.77 14.09 11.03
C PRO A 417 22.11 15.53 10.66
N ALA A 418 22.03 15.85 9.38
CA ALA A 418 22.17 17.22 8.87
C ALA A 418 20.83 17.63 8.24
N GLN A 419 20.25 18.71 8.74
CA GLN A 419 18.97 19.24 8.28
C GLN A 419 18.97 19.40 6.76
N PRO A 420 17.92 18.92 6.03
CA PRO A 420 17.78 19.17 4.60
C PRO A 420 17.69 20.67 4.30
N LYS A 421 18.21 21.09 3.15
CA LYS A 421 18.06 22.46 2.63
C LYS A 421 16.58 22.81 2.37
N ALA A 422 15.79 21.82 1.93
CA ALA A 422 14.34 21.95 1.77
C ALA A 422 13.66 20.57 1.83
N VAL A 423 12.43 20.55 2.37
CA VAL A 423 11.53 19.41 2.40
C VAL A 423 10.29 19.71 1.55
N HIS A 424 10.09 18.93 0.50
CA HIS A 424 8.94 19.05 -0.40
C HIS A 424 7.86 18.05 0.01
N LEU A 425 6.66 18.54 0.32
CA LEU A 425 5.52 17.69 0.70
C LEU A 425 4.77 17.23 -0.55
N ILE A 426 4.73 15.93 -0.75
CA ILE A 426 4.04 15.27 -1.85
C ILE A 426 3.09 14.20 -1.29
N HIS A 427 2.31 13.54 -2.15
CA HIS A 427 1.49 12.38 -1.83
C HIS A 427 0.63 12.59 -0.57
N GLY A 428 -0.24 13.60 -0.61
CA GLY A 428 -1.11 13.96 0.50
C GLY A 428 -2.13 15.02 0.13
N GLU A 429 -3.22 15.06 0.89
CA GLU A 429 -4.24 16.08 0.79
C GLU A 429 -3.74 17.41 1.34
N LYS A 430 -4.42 18.50 0.96
CA LYS A 430 -4.00 19.87 1.30
C LYS A 430 -3.86 20.09 2.82
N GLU A 431 -4.83 19.63 3.59
CA GLU A 431 -4.87 19.76 5.05
C GLU A 431 -3.72 18.98 5.70
N ALA A 432 -3.51 17.72 5.27
CA ALA A 432 -2.44 16.87 5.79
C ALA A 432 -1.05 17.49 5.54
N LYS A 433 -0.83 18.01 4.34
CA LYS A 433 0.41 18.74 4.03
C LYS A 433 0.58 19.99 4.86
N LYS A 434 -0.49 20.77 5.04
CA LYS A 434 -0.44 22.01 5.82
C LYS A 434 -0.03 21.73 7.25
N GLU A 435 -0.69 20.77 7.93
CA GLU A 435 -0.41 20.47 9.34
C GLU A 435 0.99 19.85 9.54
N LEU A 436 1.42 18.95 8.63
CA LEU A 436 2.79 18.43 8.68
C LEU A 436 3.81 19.54 8.41
N GLY A 437 3.55 20.41 7.43
CA GLY A 437 4.43 21.52 7.10
C GLY A 437 4.60 22.49 8.26
N GLU A 438 3.52 22.93 8.90
CA GLU A 438 3.57 23.80 10.08
C GLU A 438 4.42 23.20 11.21
N LYS A 439 4.35 21.86 11.43
CA LYS A 439 5.20 21.19 12.42
C LYS A 439 6.68 21.15 12.01
N LEU A 440 6.97 20.89 10.76
CA LEU A 440 8.34 20.91 10.23
C LEU A 440 8.95 22.31 10.27
N GLU A 441 8.17 23.33 9.92
CA GLU A 441 8.59 24.75 10.00
C GLU A 441 8.86 25.17 11.46
N ALA A 442 8.09 24.66 12.42
CA ALA A 442 8.36 24.88 13.86
C ALA A 442 9.68 24.26 14.32
N GLU A 443 10.17 23.19 13.67
CA GLU A 443 11.50 22.61 13.86
C GLU A 443 12.60 23.36 13.08
N GLY A 444 12.27 24.48 12.41
CA GLY A 444 13.20 25.29 11.64
C GLY A 444 13.55 24.73 10.26
N ILE A 445 12.72 23.81 9.72
CA ILE A 445 12.93 23.17 8.43
C ILE A 445 12.24 24.00 7.34
N GLU A 446 12.94 24.25 6.22
CA GLU A 446 12.33 24.88 5.05
C GLU A 446 11.39 23.90 4.35
N VAL A 447 10.10 24.27 4.21
CA VAL A 447 9.06 23.43 3.62
C VAL A 447 8.56 24.02 2.30
N VAL A 448 8.40 23.15 1.30
CA VAL A 448 7.85 23.47 -0.03
C VAL A 448 6.59 22.64 -0.26
N TYR A 449 5.45 23.29 -0.52
CA TYR A 449 4.13 22.69 -0.71
C TYR A 449 3.79 22.33 -2.16
#